data_c92ce200a904361cf9ef2812fc917685
#
_entry.id   c92ce200a904361cf9ef2812fc917685
#
_cell.length_a   1.000
_cell.length_b   1.000
_cell.length_c   1.000
_cell.angle_alpha   90.00
_cell.angle_beta   90.00
_cell.angle_gamma   90.00
#
_symmetry.space_group_name_H-M   'P 1'
#
loop_
_entity.id
_entity.type
_entity.pdbx_description
1 polymer ?
#
loop_
_entity_poly.entity_id
_entity_poly.type
_entity_poly.pdbx_seq_one_letter_code
_entity_poly.pdbx_strand_id
1 'polypeptide(L)'
;MRITELFTAQSIALDEALTDQEQIISRLVELQATHGNITDKDAYKKALYAREAEGSTYVDNGITVPHAKTNVVTRPSLAALRLSSPVQYNAEDDGTTDLLFAIAAPENGSLHVDMLARMMQMLMNEDFVEKLRPQRPLQSSLTASMHRRRLSSARRASPSRRSPRAATAFWP
;
A
#
# COMPACT_ATOMS: atom_id res chain seq x y z
N MET A 1 10.60 13.04 -21.01
CA MET A 1 10.11 13.62 -19.74
C MET A 1 10.67 12.80 -18.58
N ARG A 2 11.30 13.44 -17.60
CA ARG A 2 11.83 12.76 -16.41
C ARG A 2 10.72 12.68 -15.38
N ILE A 3 10.65 11.56 -14.65
CA ILE A 3 9.60 11.36 -13.62
C ILE A 3 9.69 12.43 -12.51
N THR A 4 10.90 12.91 -12.23
CA THR A 4 11.15 13.99 -11.25
C THR A 4 10.57 15.35 -11.66
N GLU A 5 10.28 15.57 -12.94
CA GLU A 5 9.64 16.80 -13.43
C GLU A 5 8.13 16.81 -13.19
N LEU A 6 7.57 15.65 -12.83
CA LEU A 6 6.15 15.45 -12.55
C LEU A 6 5.80 15.66 -11.08
N PHE A 7 6.80 15.72 -10.19
CA PHE A 7 6.63 16.04 -8.78
C PHE A 7 6.96 17.50 -8.49
N THR A 8 6.26 18.07 -7.52
CA THR A 8 6.65 19.29 -6.83
C THR A 8 6.84 19.00 -5.34
N ALA A 9 7.55 19.84 -4.61
CA ALA A 9 7.68 19.67 -3.15
C ALA A 9 6.31 19.65 -2.45
N GLN A 10 5.32 20.42 -2.98
CA GLN A 10 3.98 20.50 -2.44
C GLN A 10 3.11 19.26 -2.78
N SER A 11 3.50 18.45 -3.77
CA SER A 11 2.78 17.23 -4.14
C SER A 11 3.26 15.99 -3.38
N ILE A 12 4.10 16.18 -2.35
CA ILE A 12 4.64 15.11 -1.51
C ILE A 12 4.22 15.36 -0.07
N ALA A 13 3.58 14.38 0.56
CA ALA A 13 3.23 14.39 1.97
C ALA A 13 3.78 13.15 2.66
N LEU A 14 4.35 13.33 3.85
CA LEU A 14 5.01 12.26 4.60
C LEU A 14 4.39 12.13 5.99
N ASP A 15 4.25 10.86 6.44
CA ASP A 15 3.81 10.51 7.79
C ASP A 15 2.41 11.02 8.15
N GLU A 16 1.50 11.03 7.16
CA GLU A 16 0.11 11.45 7.32
C GLU A 16 -0.69 10.38 8.07
N ALA A 17 -1.47 10.82 9.08
CA ALA A 17 -2.31 9.93 9.90
C ALA A 17 -3.72 9.79 9.31
N LEU A 18 -3.82 9.20 8.13
CA LEU A 18 -5.09 8.91 7.44
C LEU A 18 -5.47 7.45 7.69
N THR A 19 -6.77 7.15 7.78
CA THR A 19 -7.28 5.87 8.26
C THR A 19 -8.16 5.10 7.27
N ASP A 20 -8.62 5.77 6.22
CA ASP A 20 -9.52 5.19 5.23
C ASP A 20 -9.27 5.72 3.82
N GLN A 21 -9.84 5.03 2.83
CA GLN A 21 -9.70 5.36 1.42
C GLN A 21 -10.20 6.77 1.08
N GLU A 22 -11.28 7.23 1.73
CA GLU A 22 -11.85 8.55 1.43
C GLU A 22 -10.91 9.67 1.82
N GLN A 23 -10.34 9.61 3.03
CA GLN A 23 -9.34 10.57 3.50
C GLN A 23 -8.11 10.56 2.59
N ILE A 24 -7.64 9.37 2.23
CA ILE A 24 -6.47 9.18 1.37
C ILE A 24 -6.71 9.78 -0.02
N ILE A 25 -7.82 9.44 -0.68
CA ILE A 25 -8.15 9.99 -2.01
C ILE A 25 -8.34 11.50 -1.94
N SER A 26 -9.02 12.02 -0.92
CA SER A 26 -9.19 13.47 -0.74
C SER A 26 -7.84 14.17 -0.61
N ARG A 27 -6.92 13.61 0.17
CA ARG A 27 -5.58 14.15 0.35
C ARG A 27 -4.76 14.10 -0.94
N LEU A 28 -4.82 13.00 -1.69
CA LEU A 28 -4.15 12.87 -2.99
C LEU A 28 -4.67 13.91 -4.01
N VAL A 29 -5.97 14.16 -4.03
CA VAL A 29 -6.57 15.23 -4.87
C VAL A 29 -6.00 16.61 -4.51
N GLU A 30 -5.89 16.92 -3.21
CA GLU A 30 -5.28 18.18 -2.77
C GLU A 30 -3.81 18.30 -3.20
N LEU A 31 -3.02 17.24 -2.99
CA LEU A 31 -1.62 17.20 -3.42
C LEU A 31 -1.46 17.38 -4.92
N GLN A 32 -2.29 16.70 -5.72
CA GLN A 32 -2.29 16.83 -7.18
C GLN A 32 -2.70 18.24 -7.63
N ALA A 33 -3.67 18.85 -6.95
CA ALA A 33 -4.15 20.19 -7.29
C ALA A 33 -3.08 21.29 -7.09
N THR A 34 -2.05 21.03 -6.28
CA THR A 34 -0.92 21.97 -6.11
C THR A 34 -0.15 22.25 -7.41
N HIS A 35 -0.24 21.35 -8.38
CA HIS A 35 0.35 21.55 -9.71
C HIS A 35 -0.41 22.58 -10.57
N GLY A 36 -1.61 23.01 -10.16
CA GLY A 36 -2.47 23.93 -10.94
C GLY A 36 -2.92 23.35 -12.28
N ASN A 37 -2.96 22.04 -12.40
CA ASN A 37 -3.31 21.30 -13.62
C ASN A 37 -4.67 20.58 -13.54
N ILE A 38 -5.36 20.66 -12.40
CA ILE A 38 -6.69 20.09 -12.17
C ILE A 38 -7.70 21.25 -12.16
N THR A 39 -8.60 21.24 -13.12
CA THR A 39 -9.61 22.32 -13.30
C THR A 39 -10.85 22.10 -12.42
N ASP A 40 -11.14 20.85 -12.05
CA ASP A 40 -12.26 20.46 -11.20
C ASP A 40 -11.83 19.30 -10.27
N LYS A 41 -11.65 19.59 -8.99
CA LYS A 41 -11.21 18.61 -7.97
C LYS A 41 -12.25 17.53 -7.73
N ASP A 42 -13.54 17.88 -7.72
CA ASP A 42 -14.62 16.92 -7.46
C ASP A 42 -14.78 15.94 -8.63
N ALA A 43 -14.69 16.44 -9.85
CA ALA A 43 -14.68 15.58 -11.03
C ALA A 43 -13.44 14.67 -11.06
N TYR A 44 -12.26 15.18 -10.67
CA TYR A 44 -11.04 14.38 -10.57
C TYR A 44 -11.15 13.30 -9.46
N LYS A 45 -11.69 13.66 -8.29
CA LYS A 45 -11.97 12.71 -7.20
C LYS A 45 -12.89 11.59 -7.66
N LYS A 46 -13.97 11.92 -8.36
CA LYS A 46 -14.90 10.93 -8.95
C LYS A 46 -14.20 10.00 -9.95
N ALA A 47 -13.30 10.53 -10.78
CA ALA A 47 -12.54 9.73 -11.74
C ALA A 47 -11.59 8.73 -11.04
N LEU A 48 -10.96 9.12 -9.92
CA LEU A 48 -10.17 8.20 -9.10
C LEU A 48 -11.03 7.06 -8.54
N TYR A 49 -12.20 7.36 -7.95
CA TYR A 49 -13.13 6.33 -7.48
C TYR A 49 -13.63 5.42 -8.59
N ALA A 50 -13.96 5.99 -9.76
CA ALA A 50 -14.39 5.20 -10.91
C ALA A 50 -13.29 4.20 -11.35
N ARG A 51 -12.03 4.64 -11.34
CA ARG A 51 -10.90 3.76 -11.66
C ARG A 51 -10.70 2.67 -10.62
N GLU A 52 -10.81 2.97 -9.32
CA GLU A 52 -10.72 1.98 -8.24
C GLU A 52 -11.85 0.94 -8.33
N ALA A 53 -13.05 1.35 -8.76
CA ALA A 53 -14.18 0.44 -8.96
C ALA A 53 -13.98 -0.56 -10.12
N GLU A 54 -13.09 -0.28 -11.08
CA GLU A 54 -12.70 -1.22 -12.15
C GLU A 54 -11.76 -2.33 -11.65
N GLY A 55 -11.13 -2.14 -10.50
CA GLY A 55 -10.19 -3.04 -9.87
C GLY A 55 -9.16 -2.29 -9.03
N SER A 56 -8.68 -2.92 -7.98
CA SER A 56 -7.71 -2.32 -7.08
C SER A 56 -6.46 -1.81 -7.79
N THR A 57 -5.94 -0.69 -7.34
CA THR A 57 -4.65 -0.15 -7.74
C THR A 57 -3.52 -0.49 -6.76
N TYR A 58 -3.77 -1.39 -5.81
CA TYR A 58 -2.76 -2.01 -4.97
C TYR A 58 -1.79 -2.83 -5.83
N VAL A 59 -0.49 -2.67 -5.60
CA VAL A 59 0.55 -3.35 -6.39
C VAL A 59 1.13 -4.51 -5.63
N ASP A 60 1.83 -4.24 -4.54
CA ASP A 60 2.44 -5.19 -3.60
C ASP A 60 3.23 -4.40 -2.53
N ASN A 61 3.70 -5.10 -1.49
CA ASN A 61 4.60 -4.56 -0.47
C ASN A 61 4.14 -3.22 0.15
N GLY A 62 2.84 -3.03 0.33
CA GLY A 62 2.28 -1.83 0.93
C GLY A 62 2.19 -0.63 -0.01
N ILE A 63 2.28 -0.85 -1.33
CA ILE A 63 2.26 0.21 -2.32
C ILE A 63 0.95 0.20 -3.09
N THR A 64 0.32 1.37 -3.23
CA THR A 64 -0.85 1.59 -4.08
C THR A 64 -0.58 2.74 -5.05
N VAL A 65 -1.06 2.60 -6.29
CA VAL A 65 -0.86 3.59 -7.36
C VAL A 65 -2.21 4.07 -7.91
N PRO A 66 -2.96 4.90 -7.15
CA PRO A 66 -4.20 5.47 -7.63
C PRO A 66 -3.93 6.34 -8.86
N HIS A 67 -4.74 6.16 -9.91
CA HIS A 67 -4.55 6.94 -11.13
C HIS A 67 -5.86 7.20 -11.84
N ALA A 68 -5.95 8.36 -12.48
CA ALA A 68 -7.09 8.69 -13.31
C ALA A 68 -6.66 9.43 -14.58
N LYS A 69 -7.34 9.11 -15.66
CA LYS A 69 -7.25 9.78 -16.96
C LYS A 69 -8.56 10.50 -17.22
N THR A 70 -8.52 11.82 -17.29
CA THR A 70 -9.74 12.64 -17.38
C THR A 70 -9.47 13.99 -18.03
N ASN A 71 -10.53 14.58 -18.64
CA ASN A 71 -10.49 15.88 -19.29
C ASN A 71 -10.31 17.07 -18.33
N VAL A 72 -10.53 16.88 -17.01
CA VAL A 72 -10.28 17.93 -16.01
C VAL A 72 -8.81 18.03 -15.62
N VAL A 73 -7.96 17.15 -16.11
CA VAL A 73 -6.49 17.22 -15.96
C VAL A 73 -5.90 17.82 -17.24
N THR A 74 -5.23 18.97 -17.13
CA THR A 74 -4.66 19.71 -18.28
C THR A 74 -3.22 19.27 -18.60
N ARG A 75 -2.47 18.81 -17.59
CA ARG A 75 -1.08 18.35 -17.72
C ARG A 75 -0.86 17.15 -16.79
N PRO A 76 -0.03 16.17 -17.18
CA PRO A 76 0.30 15.07 -16.32
C PRO A 76 1.05 15.53 -15.06
N SER A 77 0.74 14.90 -13.92
CA SER A 77 1.44 15.15 -12.66
C SER A 77 1.45 13.92 -11.76
N LEU A 78 2.35 13.92 -10.79
CA LEU A 78 2.48 12.90 -9.77
C LEU A 78 2.36 13.51 -8.38
N ALA A 79 1.74 12.75 -7.47
CA ALA A 79 1.80 13.02 -6.04
C ALA A 79 2.27 11.77 -5.30
N ALA A 80 2.96 11.98 -4.18
CA ALA A 80 3.39 10.91 -3.30
C ALA A 80 2.85 11.15 -1.88
N LEU A 81 2.34 10.10 -1.28
CA LEU A 81 1.81 10.10 0.07
C LEU A 81 2.38 8.92 0.85
N ARG A 82 2.99 9.20 2.01
CA ARG A 82 3.38 8.17 2.96
C ARG A 82 2.50 8.29 4.20
N LEU A 83 1.91 7.16 4.60
CA LEU A 83 1.09 7.07 5.79
C LEU A 83 1.95 6.78 7.02
N SER A 84 1.55 7.30 8.17
CA SER A 84 2.20 7.03 9.46
C SER A 84 1.96 5.60 9.95
N SER A 85 0.88 4.98 9.50
CA SER A 85 0.51 3.58 9.77
C SER A 85 -0.11 2.96 8.52
N PRO A 86 0.14 1.66 8.25
CA PRO A 86 -0.50 0.98 7.13
C PRO A 86 -2.03 0.92 7.27
N VAL A 87 -2.74 1.13 6.17
CA VAL A 87 -4.21 1.17 6.09
C VAL A 87 -4.71 0.16 5.06
N GLN A 88 -5.84 -0.49 5.34
CA GLN A 88 -6.58 -1.25 4.33
C GLN A 88 -7.22 -0.26 3.36
N TYR A 89 -6.55 -0.03 2.22
CA TYR A 89 -6.98 0.98 1.25
C TYR A 89 -8.23 0.55 0.49
N ASN A 90 -8.27 -0.68 0.01
CA ASN A 90 -9.45 -1.30 -0.57
C ASN A 90 -9.75 -2.61 0.18
N ALA A 91 -11.02 -2.92 0.41
CA ALA A 91 -11.45 -4.12 1.14
C ALA A 91 -11.04 -5.42 0.44
N GLU A 92 -10.85 -5.38 -0.89
CA GLU A 92 -10.46 -6.51 -1.72
C GLU A 92 -8.94 -6.71 -1.83
N ASP A 93 -8.13 -5.79 -1.27
CA ASP A 93 -6.67 -5.91 -1.32
C ASP A 93 -6.17 -7.00 -0.38
N ASP A 94 -5.20 -7.79 -0.85
CA ASP A 94 -4.54 -8.84 -0.05
C ASP A 94 -3.58 -8.27 1.02
N GLY A 95 -3.42 -6.96 1.08
CA GLY A 95 -2.50 -6.29 2.01
C GLY A 95 -2.92 -4.87 2.39
N THR A 96 -2.14 -4.29 3.29
CA THR A 96 -2.30 -2.89 3.71
C THR A 96 -1.34 -1.99 2.99
N THR A 97 -1.71 -0.72 2.83
CA THR A 97 -0.94 0.31 2.11
C THR A 97 -0.33 1.32 3.08
N ASP A 98 0.94 1.65 2.89
CA ASP A 98 1.67 2.71 3.59
C ASP A 98 2.30 3.75 2.64
N LEU A 99 2.45 3.40 1.36
CA LEU A 99 2.99 4.27 0.31
C LEU A 99 2.00 4.38 -0.86
N LEU A 100 1.68 5.61 -1.26
CA LEU A 100 0.81 5.86 -2.39
C LEU A 100 1.48 6.82 -3.39
N PHE A 101 1.32 6.50 -4.68
CA PHE A 101 1.81 7.32 -5.79
C PHE A 101 0.67 7.61 -6.76
N ALA A 102 0.05 8.78 -6.63
CA ALA A 102 -1.08 9.13 -7.49
C ALA A 102 -0.61 9.70 -8.83
N ILE A 103 -1.25 9.25 -9.91
CA ILE A 103 -1.01 9.72 -11.28
C ILE A 103 -2.24 10.43 -11.80
N ALA A 104 -2.10 11.71 -12.14
CA ALA A 104 -3.09 12.47 -12.88
C ALA A 104 -2.66 12.62 -14.34
N ALA A 105 -3.52 12.25 -15.28
CA ALA A 105 -3.22 12.34 -16.70
C ALA A 105 -4.39 12.95 -17.49
N PRO A 106 -4.09 13.77 -18.53
CA PRO A 106 -5.08 14.23 -19.48
C PRO A 106 -5.76 13.07 -20.22
N GLU A 107 -7.02 13.25 -20.61
CA GLU A 107 -7.78 12.23 -21.34
C GLU A 107 -7.13 11.88 -22.67
N ASN A 108 -6.56 12.86 -23.35
CA ASN A 108 -5.93 12.68 -24.65
C ASN A 108 -4.46 12.28 -24.51
N GLY A 109 -4.07 11.17 -25.15
CA GLY A 109 -2.68 10.69 -25.23
C GLY A 109 -2.40 9.39 -24.46
N SER A 110 -1.23 8.82 -24.72
CA SER A 110 -0.73 7.58 -24.10
C SER A 110 0.18 7.84 -22.88
N LEU A 111 0.40 9.10 -22.52
CA LEU A 111 1.36 9.50 -21.48
C LEU A 111 1.09 8.83 -20.13
N HIS A 112 -0.16 8.54 -19.78
CA HIS A 112 -0.48 7.89 -18.51
C HIS A 112 0.06 6.45 -18.44
N VAL A 113 0.05 5.72 -19.56
CA VAL A 113 0.60 4.35 -19.64
C VAL A 113 2.11 4.37 -19.46
N ASP A 114 2.80 5.32 -20.15
CA ASP A 114 4.24 5.49 -20.01
C ASP A 114 4.64 5.91 -18.58
N MET A 115 3.85 6.79 -17.95
CA MET A 115 4.07 7.20 -16.57
C MET A 115 3.87 6.03 -15.61
N LEU A 116 2.79 5.27 -15.77
CA LEU A 116 2.51 4.09 -14.96
C LEU A 116 3.62 3.05 -15.12
N ALA A 117 4.04 2.73 -16.34
CA ALA A 117 5.11 1.78 -16.60
C ALA A 117 6.44 2.20 -15.96
N ARG A 118 6.82 3.48 -16.05
CA ARG A 118 8.02 4.01 -15.40
C ARG A 118 7.93 4.00 -13.88
N MET A 119 6.76 4.34 -13.33
CA MET A 119 6.51 4.27 -11.90
C MET A 119 6.65 2.84 -11.41
N MET A 120 5.99 1.88 -12.07
CA MET A 120 6.07 0.47 -11.72
C MET A 120 7.52 -0.05 -11.77
N GLN A 121 8.29 0.32 -12.79
CA GLN A 121 9.71 -0.04 -12.90
C GLN A 121 10.54 0.47 -11.70
N MET A 122 10.26 1.69 -11.22
CA MET A 122 10.94 2.24 -10.04
C MET A 122 10.51 1.52 -8.75
N LEU A 123 9.22 1.22 -8.61
CA LEU A 123 8.65 0.56 -7.43
C LEU A 123 9.01 -0.93 -7.32
N MET A 124 9.43 -1.56 -8.41
CA MET A 124 10.01 -2.91 -8.39
C MET A 124 11.43 -2.95 -7.80
N ASN A 125 12.07 -1.81 -7.60
CA ASN A 125 13.36 -1.72 -6.94
C ASN A 125 13.18 -1.64 -5.42
N GLU A 126 13.40 -2.75 -4.73
CA GLU A 126 13.22 -2.87 -3.28
C GLU A 126 14.07 -1.86 -2.50
N ASP A 127 15.34 -1.66 -2.90
CA ASP A 127 16.25 -0.68 -2.26
C ASP A 127 15.72 0.76 -2.38
N PHE A 128 15.04 1.07 -3.48
CA PHE A 128 14.40 2.37 -3.67
C PHE A 128 13.19 2.51 -2.74
N VAL A 129 12.34 1.50 -2.70
CA VAL A 129 11.12 1.50 -1.85
C VAL A 129 11.48 1.56 -0.37
N GLU A 130 12.50 0.82 0.08
CA GLU A 130 12.97 0.86 1.47
C GLU A 130 13.45 2.26 1.89
N LYS A 131 14.11 3.00 0.98
CA LYS A 131 14.54 4.37 1.25
C LYS A 131 13.38 5.37 1.40
N LEU A 132 12.21 5.07 0.85
CA LEU A 132 11.01 5.90 0.98
C LEU A 132 10.30 5.69 2.32
N ARG A 133 10.56 4.58 2.99
CA ARG A 133 10.03 4.28 4.32
C ARG A 133 10.92 4.84 5.42
N PRO A 134 10.35 5.24 6.58
CA PRO A 134 11.17 5.64 7.71
C PRO A 134 12.03 4.45 8.15
N GLN A 135 13.32 4.70 8.39
CA GLN A 135 14.23 3.69 8.95
C GLN A 135 13.66 3.23 10.29
N ARG A 136 13.08 2.03 10.36
CA ARG A 136 12.66 1.44 11.63
C ARG A 136 13.91 1.22 12.48
N PRO A 137 13.96 1.69 13.74
CA PRO A 137 15.07 1.34 14.62
C PRO A 137 15.15 -0.18 14.76
N LEU A 138 16.35 -0.74 14.65
CA LEU A 138 16.68 -2.18 14.64
C LEU A 138 16.11 -3.00 15.84
N GLN A 139 15.44 -2.35 16.80
CA GLN A 139 14.92 -3.02 18.00
C GLN A 139 13.64 -3.85 17.78
N SER A 140 12.92 -3.66 16.67
CA SER A 140 11.66 -4.41 16.44
C SER A 140 11.85 -5.77 15.76
N SER A 141 12.97 -6.02 15.11
CA SER A 141 13.25 -7.30 14.44
C SER A 141 13.67 -8.42 15.41
N LEU A 142 14.30 -8.06 16.55
CA LEU A 142 14.72 -9.02 17.55
C LEU A 142 13.57 -9.63 18.35
N THR A 143 12.52 -8.85 18.64
CA THR A 143 11.34 -9.34 19.37
C THR A 143 10.47 -10.27 18.54
N ALA A 144 10.33 -10.02 17.25
CA ALA A 144 9.56 -10.89 16.33
C ALA A 144 10.27 -12.24 16.12
N SER A 145 11.61 -12.27 16.04
CA SER A 145 12.40 -13.48 15.90
C SER A 145 12.39 -14.33 17.19
N MET A 146 12.41 -13.70 18.36
CA MET A 146 12.33 -14.41 19.65
C MET A 146 10.94 -15.01 19.90
N HIS A 147 9.87 -14.35 19.45
CA HIS A 147 8.52 -14.89 19.60
C HIS A 147 8.28 -16.12 18.72
N ARG A 148 8.81 -16.14 17.49
CA ARG A 148 8.75 -17.34 16.62
C ARG A 148 9.56 -18.51 17.17
N ARG A 149 10.72 -18.27 17.80
CA ARG A 149 11.53 -19.36 18.40
C ARG A 149 10.86 -19.97 19.63
N ARG A 150 10.13 -19.20 20.44
CA ARG A 150 9.38 -19.73 21.59
C ARG A 150 8.20 -20.61 21.19
N LEU A 151 7.52 -20.29 20.10
CA LEU A 151 6.38 -21.09 19.61
C LEU A 151 6.83 -22.40 18.93
N SER A 152 8.02 -22.46 18.33
CA SER A 152 8.55 -23.69 17.73
C SER A 152 9.11 -24.69 18.76
N SER A 153 9.58 -24.22 19.91
CA SER A 153 10.06 -25.09 20.99
C SER A 153 8.94 -25.69 21.83
N ALA A 154 7.80 -24.99 21.94
CA ALA A 154 6.63 -25.50 22.68
C ALA A 154 5.88 -26.66 21.98
N ARG A 155 6.10 -26.86 20.68
CA ARG A 155 5.46 -27.96 19.93
C ARG A 155 6.21 -29.30 19.99
N ARG A 156 7.38 -29.39 20.64
CA ARG A 156 8.17 -30.64 20.71
C ARG A 156 8.04 -31.41 22.03
N ALA A 157 7.20 -30.98 22.95
CA ALA A 157 6.97 -31.69 24.22
C ALA A 157 5.52 -32.21 24.28
N SER A 158 5.24 -33.29 23.54
CA SER A 158 4.06 -34.12 23.79
C SER A 158 4.51 -35.35 24.57
N PRO A 159 4.08 -35.59 25.80
CA PRO A 159 4.34 -36.83 26.49
C PRO A 159 3.48 -37.95 25.88
N SER A 160 4.15 -39.04 25.51
CA SER A 160 3.53 -40.29 25.11
C SER A 160 2.59 -40.80 26.24
N ARG A 161 1.33 -40.85 25.99
CA ARG A 161 0.35 -41.57 26.83
C ARG A 161 0.58 -43.08 26.65
N ARG A 162 1.18 -43.71 27.62
CA ARG A 162 1.08 -45.19 27.78
C ARG A 162 -0.35 -45.52 28.21
N SER A 163 -1.02 -46.34 27.42
CA SER A 163 -2.29 -46.94 27.77
C SER A 163 -2.08 -48.00 28.91
N PRO A 164 -2.92 -48.00 29.95
CA PRO A 164 -2.94 -49.15 30.87
C PRO A 164 -3.75 -50.29 30.21
N ARG A 165 -3.20 -51.49 30.24
CA ARG A 165 -3.83 -52.73 29.86
C ARG A 165 -5.07 -52.98 30.72
N ALA A 166 -6.15 -53.39 30.04
CA ALA A 166 -7.33 -53.93 30.67
C ALA A 166 -7.02 -55.20 31.45
N ALA A 167 -7.35 -55.18 32.72
CA ALA A 167 -7.44 -56.41 33.52
C ALA A 167 -8.89 -56.90 33.41
N THR A 168 -9.04 -58.10 32.88
CA THR A 168 -10.25 -58.89 32.84
C THR A 168 -10.64 -59.26 34.29
N ALA A 169 -11.81 -58.88 34.76
CA ALA A 169 -12.46 -59.42 35.91
C ALA A 169 -13.57 -60.39 35.49
N PHE A 170 -13.37 -61.66 35.85
CA PHE A 170 -14.24 -62.80 35.70
C PHE A 170 -15.34 -62.76 36.78
N TRP A 171 -16.55 -63.12 36.40
CA TRP A 171 -17.69 -63.34 37.32
C TRP A 171 -17.81 -64.83 37.62
N PRO A 172 -18.39 -65.18 38.77
CA PRO A 172 -19.71 -65.82 38.79
C PRO A 172 -20.80 -65.04 39.51
#